data_8858e28da4ccc76cf772b7531b1cccd8
#
_entry.id   8858e28da4ccc76cf772b7531b1cccd8
#
_cell.length_a   1.000
_cell.length_b   1.000
_cell.length_c   1.000
_cell.angle_alpha   90.00
_cell.angle_beta   90.00
_cell.angle_gamma   90.00
#
_symmetry.space_group_name_H-M   'P 1'
#
loop_
_entity.id
_entity.type
_entity.pdbx_description
1 polymer ?
#
loop_
_entity_poly.entity_id
_entity_poly.type
_entity_poly.pdbx_seq_one_letter_code
_entity_poly.pdbx_strand_id
1 'polypeptide(L)'
;RIYDGKALFSAERGNTLQKGTKPTIESIERMIYLLGMQKDEAGDQLMLMPDLFIVPLGMGTDLRTILYSPTIHTPENTQAVNPYLGMNFTVVEDTTLNAQVKAGNPVPWFMGVKGETIQIDHLNGQKEATIRRSEQAGKLGFVWDVYHDFGITVKHPQTIIRNPGVEIDMSE
;
A
#
# COMPACT_ATOMS: atom_id res chain seq x y z
N ARG A 1 11.05 7.87 9.33
CA ARG A 1 12.15 6.92 9.31
C ARG A 1 11.71 5.69 10.07
N ILE A 2 12.13 4.50 9.63
CA ILE A 2 11.82 3.23 10.27
C ILE A 2 12.95 2.80 11.22
N TYR A 3 12.90 1.60 11.77
CA TYR A 3 13.79 1.09 12.82
C TYR A 3 15.29 1.21 12.51
N ASP A 4 15.70 1.17 11.25
CA ASP A 4 17.10 1.31 10.79
C ASP A 4 17.51 2.77 10.51
N GLY A 5 16.67 3.74 10.83
CA GLY A 5 16.91 5.17 10.62
C GLY A 5 16.76 5.65 9.18
N LYS A 6 16.44 4.76 8.21
CA LYS A 6 16.23 5.10 6.80
C LYS A 6 14.76 5.37 6.51
N ALA A 7 14.47 6.00 5.37
CA ALA A 7 13.11 6.12 4.89
C ALA A 7 12.54 4.75 4.48
N LEU A 8 11.22 4.55 4.61
CA LEU A 8 10.56 3.31 4.17
C LEU A 8 10.80 3.08 2.67
N PHE A 9 10.65 4.11 1.86
CA PHE A 9 10.91 4.07 0.43
C PHE A 9 12.16 4.88 0.10
N SER A 10 13.16 4.23 -0.48
CA SER A 10 14.39 4.88 -0.89
C SER A 10 15.05 4.16 -2.07
N ALA A 11 15.86 4.88 -2.82
CA ALA A 11 16.64 4.30 -3.91
C ALA A 11 17.63 3.22 -3.40
N GLU A 12 18.16 3.40 -2.18
CA GLU A 12 19.06 2.43 -1.56
C GLU A 12 18.42 1.08 -1.30
N ARG A 13 17.12 1.07 -1.00
CA ARG A 13 16.35 -0.16 -0.78
C ARG A 13 15.90 -0.81 -2.09
N GLY A 14 15.94 -0.09 -3.20
CA GLY A 14 15.40 -0.56 -4.48
C GLY A 14 13.88 -0.79 -4.47
N ASN A 15 13.15 -0.21 -3.52
CA ASN A 15 11.72 -0.40 -3.33
C ASN A 15 10.86 0.79 -3.81
N THR A 16 11.40 1.61 -4.70
CA THR A 16 10.68 2.71 -5.33
C THR A 16 11.07 2.86 -6.79
N LEU A 17 10.10 3.09 -7.67
CA LEU A 17 10.38 3.45 -9.05
C LEU A 17 10.93 4.88 -9.11
N GLN A 18 11.85 5.13 -10.06
CA GLN A 18 12.40 6.46 -10.28
C GLN A 18 11.40 7.40 -10.96
N LYS A 19 10.59 6.85 -11.88
CA LYS A 19 9.58 7.62 -12.63
C LYS A 19 8.19 7.17 -12.22
N GLY A 20 7.35 8.13 -11.84
CA GLY A 20 5.93 7.89 -11.56
C GLY A 20 5.13 7.64 -12.83
N THR A 21 4.19 6.73 -12.75
CA THR A 21 3.28 6.37 -13.85
C THR A 21 1.90 6.04 -13.31
N LYS A 22 0.88 6.11 -14.15
CA LYS A 22 -0.40 5.44 -13.91
C LYS A 22 -0.18 3.92 -13.88
N PRO A 23 -1.14 3.14 -13.36
CA PRO A 23 -1.15 1.69 -13.54
C PRO A 23 -1.16 1.34 -15.04
N THR A 24 -0.11 0.69 -15.49
CA THR A 24 0.07 0.15 -16.84
C THR A 24 0.71 -1.22 -16.72
N ILE A 25 0.57 -2.06 -17.73
CA ILE A 25 1.20 -3.39 -17.76
C ILE A 25 2.70 -3.27 -17.50
N GLU A 26 3.38 -2.35 -18.19
CA GLU A 26 4.82 -2.12 -18.04
C GLU A 26 5.19 -1.69 -16.61
N SER A 27 4.39 -0.81 -15.99
CA SER A 27 4.66 -0.36 -14.62
C SER A 27 4.47 -1.47 -13.60
N ILE A 28 3.46 -2.32 -13.80
CA ILE A 28 3.19 -3.49 -12.96
C ILE A 28 4.34 -4.50 -13.09
N GLU A 29 4.77 -4.83 -14.30
CA GLU A 29 5.89 -5.74 -14.54
C GLU A 29 7.19 -5.24 -13.89
N ARG A 30 7.49 -3.95 -14.01
CA ARG A 30 8.64 -3.35 -13.34
C ARG A 30 8.56 -3.45 -11.83
N MET A 31 7.38 -3.24 -11.25
CA MET A 31 7.20 -3.37 -9.79
C MET A 31 7.32 -4.82 -9.34
N ILE A 32 6.76 -5.77 -10.10
CA ILE A 32 6.92 -7.22 -9.84
C ILE A 32 8.40 -7.60 -9.87
N TYR A 33 9.13 -7.13 -10.89
CA TYR A 33 10.57 -7.37 -10.99
C TYR A 33 11.32 -6.82 -9.78
N LEU A 34 11.06 -5.57 -9.38
CA LEU A 34 11.71 -4.96 -8.22
C LEU A 34 11.38 -5.71 -6.92
N LEU A 35 10.15 -6.18 -6.77
CA LEU A 35 9.74 -6.95 -5.60
C LEU A 35 10.43 -8.33 -5.56
N GLY A 36 10.49 -9.03 -6.69
CA GLY A 36 11.17 -10.32 -6.81
C GLY A 36 12.68 -10.24 -6.61
N MET A 37 13.29 -9.07 -6.88
CA MET A 37 14.72 -8.82 -6.70
C MET A 37 15.10 -8.34 -5.29
N GLN A 38 14.11 -8.20 -4.39
CA GLN A 38 14.38 -7.81 -3.01
C GLN A 38 15.17 -8.90 -2.27
N LYS A 39 16.07 -8.43 -1.43
CA LYS A 39 16.98 -9.29 -0.65
C LYS A 39 16.76 -9.06 0.84
N ASP A 40 17.11 -10.07 1.61
CA ASP A 40 17.20 -9.94 3.06
C ASP A 40 18.50 -9.24 3.50
N GLU A 41 18.69 -9.13 4.81
CA GLU A 41 19.89 -8.52 5.39
C GLU A 41 21.17 -9.35 5.14
N ALA A 42 21.04 -10.65 4.89
CA ALA A 42 22.13 -11.55 4.55
C ALA A 42 22.52 -11.49 3.06
N GLY A 43 21.67 -10.88 2.22
CA GLY A 43 21.86 -10.75 0.78
C GLY A 43 21.18 -11.85 -0.04
N ASP A 44 20.42 -12.72 0.61
CA ASP A 44 19.67 -13.79 -0.05
C ASP A 44 18.37 -13.24 -0.68
N GLN A 45 17.95 -13.81 -1.80
CA GLN A 45 16.73 -13.40 -2.49
C GLN A 45 15.48 -13.91 -1.76
N LEU A 46 14.53 -13.01 -1.52
CA LEU A 46 13.29 -13.31 -0.79
C LEU A 46 12.21 -13.95 -1.66
N MET A 47 12.35 -13.96 -2.99
CA MET A 47 11.41 -14.53 -3.97
C MET A 47 9.95 -14.08 -3.73
N LEU A 48 9.76 -12.81 -3.43
CA LEU A 48 8.45 -12.25 -3.10
C LEU A 48 7.56 -12.17 -4.33
N MET A 49 6.28 -12.55 -4.15
CA MET A 49 5.23 -12.39 -5.15
C MET A 49 4.16 -11.44 -4.62
N PRO A 50 3.72 -10.47 -5.42
CA PRO A 50 2.71 -9.51 -4.98
C PRO A 50 1.32 -10.14 -4.93
N ASP A 51 0.53 -9.72 -3.97
CA ASP A 51 -0.90 -10.06 -3.84
C ASP A 51 -1.76 -8.85 -3.46
N LEU A 52 -1.14 -7.69 -3.18
CA LEU A 52 -1.79 -6.47 -2.74
C LEU A 52 -1.40 -5.28 -3.61
N PHE A 53 -2.42 -4.53 -4.04
CA PHE A 53 -2.27 -3.19 -4.61
C PHE A 53 -3.03 -2.19 -3.75
N ILE A 54 -2.39 -1.06 -3.45
CA ILE A 54 -3.00 0.08 -2.78
C ILE A 54 -2.89 1.26 -3.72
N VAL A 55 -4.03 1.75 -4.18
CA VAL A 55 -4.10 2.81 -5.20
C VAL A 55 -4.97 3.96 -4.72
N PRO A 56 -4.68 5.20 -5.13
CA PRO A 56 -5.55 6.32 -4.88
C PRO A 56 -6.87 6.19 -5.67
N LEU A 57 -7.88 6.89 -5.20
CA LEU A 57 -9.13 7.02 -5.93
C LEU A 57 -8.85 7.67 -7.30
N GLY A 58 -9.42 7.11 -8.36
CA GLY A 58 -9.20 7.53 -9.75
C GLY A 58 -8.20 6.68 -10.54
N MET A 59 -7.45 5.77 -9.89
CA MET A 59 -6.58 4.80 -10.56
C MET A 59 -7.07 3.34 -10.45
N GLY A 60 -8.05 3.08 -9.59
CA GLY A 60 -8.49 1.70 -9.32
C GLY A 60 -9.19 1.04 -10.50
N THR A 61 -9.93 1.81 -11.31
CA THR A 61 -10.60 1.28 -12.50
C THR A 61 -9.60 0.81 -13.55
N ASP A 62 -8.58 1.63 -13.83
CA ASP A 62 -7.53 1.28 -14.79
C ASP A 62 -6.79 0.01 -14.34
N LEU A 63 -6.43 -0.06 -13.06
CA LEU A 63 -5.75 -1.22 -12.50
C LEU A 63 -6.61 -2.48 -12.58
N ARG A 64 -7.89 -2.41 -12.19
CA ARG A 64 -8.79 -3.56 -12.27
C ARG A 64 -9.01 -4.01 -13.70
N THR A 65 -9.11 -3.08 -14.64
CA THR A 65 -9.21 -3.41 -16.07
C THR A 65 -7.99 -4.20 -16.52
N ILE A 66 -6.77 -3.79 -16.14
CA ILE A 66 -5.55 -4.53 -16.50
C ILE A 66 -5.52 -5.91 -15.85
N LEU A 67 -5.88 -6.03 -14.56
CA LEU A 67 -5.76 -7.29 -13.82
C LEU A 67 -6.81 -8.33 -14.18
N TYR A 68 -8.04 -7.90 -14.49
CA TYR A 68 -9.19 -8.81 -14.62
C TYR A 68 -9.77 -8.90 -16.03
N SER A 69 -9.31 -8.10 -17.00
CA SER A 69 -9.73 -8.28 -18.39
C SER A 69 -9.23 -9.60 -18.95
N PRO A 70 -10.02 -10.32 -19.75
CA PRO A 70 -9.60 -11.57 -20.40
C PRO A 70 -8.44 -11.37 -21.34
N THR A 71 -8.38 -10.22 -22.01
CA THR A 71 -7.35 -9.84 -22.96
C THR A 71 -6.76 -8.49 -22.61
N ILE A 72 -5.49 -8.32 -22.92
CA ILE A 72 -4.75 -7.07 -22.77
C ILE A 72 -4.19 -6.62 -24.10
N HIS A 73 -4.00 -5.32 -24.22
CA HIS A 73 -3.41 -4.70 -25.40
C HIS A 73 -1.90 -4.61 -25.23
N THR A 74 -1.15 -5.30 -26.06
CA THR A 74 0.31 -5.19 -26.13
C THR A 74 0.72 -4.61 -27.49
N PRO A 75 1.91 -4.00 -27.61
CA PRO A 75 2.38 -3.45 -28.90
C PRO A 75 2.39 -4.47 -30.05
N GLU A 76 2.60 -5.74 -29.72
CA GLU A 76 2.71 -6.83 -30.69
C GLU A 76 1.38 -7.52 -30.97
N ASN A 77 0.45 -7.50 -30.02
CA ASN A 77 -0.83 -8.18 -30.14
C ASN A 77 -1.93 -7.39 -29.41
N THR A 78 -2.96 -6.98 -30.13
CA THR A 78 -4.09 -6.21 -29.61
C THR A 78 -5.07 -7.04 -28.77
N GLN A 79 -4.96 -8.36 -28.76
CA GLN A 79 -5.80 -9.30 -28.03
C GLN A 79 -4.95 -10.38 -27.35
N ALA A 80 -3.85 -9.99 -26.73
CA ALA A 80 -3.03 -10.93 -25.97
C ALA A 80 -3.80 -11.47 -24.76
N VAL A 81 -3.62 -12.75 -24.46
CA VAL A 81 -4.19 -13.34 -23.24
C VAL A 81 -3.58 -12.66 -22.03
N ASN A 82 -4.42 -12.27 -21.07
CA ASN A 82 -3.96 -11.60 -19.88
C ASN A 82 -3.23 -12.58 -18.93
N PRO A 83 -1.92 -12.42 -18.68
CA PRO A 83 -1.18 -13.31 -17.79
C PRO A 83 -1.55 -13.15 -16.33
N TYR A 84 -2.19 -12.04 -15.96
CA TYR A 84 -2.62 -11.77 -14.57
C TYR A 84 -3.95 -12.42 -14.24
N LEU A 85 -4.69 -12.90 -15.25
CA LEU A 85 -5.96 -13.56 -15.04
C LEU A 85 -5.75 -14.87 -14.26
N GLY A 86 -6.40 -15.00 -13.11
CA GLY A 86 -6.21 -16.14 -12.22
C GLY A 86 -5.20 -15.92 -11.08
N MET A 87 -4.45 -14.82 -11.11
CA MET A 87 -3.72 -14.38 -9.94
C MET A 87 -4.66 -13.73 -8.92
N ASN A 88 -4.50 -14.07 -7.64
CA ASN A 88 -5.39 -13.58 -6.60
C ASN A 88 -4.88 -12.25 -6.03
N PHE A 89 -5.13 -11.15 -6.75
CA PHE A 89 -4.78 -9.82 -6.29
C PHE A 89 -5.88 -9.18 -5.46
N THR A 90 -5.49 -8.51 -4.38
CA THR A 90 -6.36 -7.63 -3.60
C THR A 90 -6.09 -6.19 -4.02
N VAL A 91 -7.09 -5.50 -4.54
CA VAL A 91 -6.98 -4.07 -4.89
C VAL A 91 -7.74 -3.24 -3.89
N VAL A 92 -7.03 -2.39 -3.16
CA VAL A 92 -7.57 -1.45 -2.18
C VAL A 92 -7.46 -0.04 -2.73
N GLU A 93 -8.60 0.64 -2.85
CA GLU A 93 -8.63 2.07 -3.15
C GLU A 93 -8.69 2.87 -1.85
N ASP A 94 -7.73 3.76 -1.65
CA ASP A 94 -7.62 4.56 -0.44
C ASP A 94 -7.66 6.05 -0.76
N THR A 95 -8.73 6.71 -0.31
CA THR A 95 -8.94 8.15 -0.47
C THR A 95 -7.96 8.98 0.34
N THR A 96 -7.35 8.40 1.39
CA THR A 96 -6.36 9.11 2.21
C THR A 96 -5.10 9.44 1.43
N LEU A 97 -4.75 8.62 0.43
CA LEU A 97 -3.63 8.91 -0.48
C LEU A 97 -3.87 10.20 -1.28
N ASN A 98 -5.10 10.41 -1.75
CA ASN A 98 -5.48 11.63 -2.44
C ASN A 98 -5.45 12.84 -1.49
N ALA A 99 -5.97 12.68 -0.27
CA ALA A 99 -6.09 13.76 0.71
C ALA A 99 -4.73 14.24 1.26
N GLN A 100 -3.73 13.38 1.32
CA GLN A 100 -2.39 13.72 1.81
C GLN A 100 -1.53 14.46 0.79
N VAL A 101 -1.90 14.42 -0.49
CA VAL A 101 -1.15 15.06 -1.57
C VAL A 101 -1.80 16.39 -1.92
N LYS A 102 -0.99 17.45 -2.03
CA LYS A 102 -1.49 18.75 -2.49
C LYS A 102 -1.91 18.66 -3.95
N ALA A 103 -2.95 19.39 -4.32
CA ALA A 103 -3.38 19.52 -5.71
C ALA A 103 -2.19 19.87 -6.64
N GLY A 104 -2.15 19.25 -7.80
CA GLY A 104 -1.06 19.43 -8.76
C GLY A 104 0.16 18.53 -8.53
N ASN A 105 0.18 17.73 -7.48
CA ASN A 105 1.28 16.80 -7.22
C ASN A 105 0.90 15.35 -7.58
N PRO A 106 1.90 14.52 -7.97
CA PRO A 106 1.65 13.12 -8.25
C PRO A 106 1.23 12.36 -7.00
N VAL A 107 0.19 11.54 -7.13
CA VAL A 107 -0.32 10.69 -6.05
C VAL A 107 0.31 9.30 -6.18
N PRO A 108 1.05 8.83 -5.18
CA PRO A 108 1.72 7.54 -5.25
C PRO A 108 0.74 6.38 -5.12
N TRP A 109 1.13 5.24 -5.68
CA TRP A 109 0.46 3.98 -5.46
C TRP A 109 1.47 2.87 -5.15
N PHE A 110 0.99 1.77 -4.57
CA PHE A 110 1.84 0.77 -3.97
C PHE A 110 1.42 -0.63 -4.40
N MET A 111 2.41 -1.51 -4.45
CA MET A 111 2.25 -2.94 -4.67
C MET A 111 3.09 -3.69 -3.64
N GLY A 112 2.57 -4.75 -3.07
CA GLY A 112 3.32 -5.50 -2.06
C GLY A 112 2.69 -6.83 -1.68
N VAL A 113 3.19 -7.37 -0.58
CA VAL A 113 2.72 -8.62 0.02
C VAL A 113 1.86 -8.29 1.24
N LYS A 114 0.64 -8.82 1.25
CA LYS A 114 -0.35 -8.57 2.29
C LYS A 114 0.11 -9.10 3.66
N GLY A 115 0.02 -8.23 4.67
CA GLY A 115 0.31 -8.61 6.06
C GLY A 115 1.78 -8.67 6.44
N GLU A 116 2.71 -8.45 5.50
CA GLU A 116 4.15 -8.60 5.76
C GLU A 116 4.87 -7.26 6.03
N THR A 117 4.35 -6.15 5.53
CA THR A 117 5.04 -4.86 5.60
C THR A 117 4.87 -4.17 6.96
N ILE A 118 3.64 -4.11 7.45
CA ILE A 118 3.25 -3.33 8.63
C ILE A 118 2.69 -4.26 9.69
N GLN A 119 3.14 -4.07 10.92
CA GLN A 119 2.61 -4.75 12.09
C GLN A 119 1.97 -3.73 13.03
N ILE A 120 0.79 -4.05 13.53
CA ILE A 120 0.11 -3.29 14.58
C ILE A 120 0.17 -4.11 15.86
N ASP A 121 0.80 -3.54 16.87
CA ASP A 121 0.92 -4.16 18.19
C ASP A 121 -0.01 -3.45 19.16
N HIS A 122 -0.74 -4.23 19.95
CA HIS A 122 -1.65 -3.74 20.95
C HIS A 122 -1.09 -4.01 22.34
N LEU A 123 -1.14 -3.04 23.22
CA LEU A 123 -0.68 -3.17 24.60
C LEU A 123 -1.45 -4.31 25.29
N ASN A 124 -0.72 -5.25 25.87
CA ASN A 124 -1.27 -6.46 26.51
C ASN A 124 -2.19 -7.32 25.62
N GLY A 125 -2.06 -7.20 24.27
CA GLY A 125 -2.91 -7.92 23.34
C GLY A 125 -4.34 -7.40 23.22
N GLN A 126 -4.67 -6.26 23.84
CA GLN A 126 -6.01 -5.68 23.85
C GLN A 126 -6.29 -4.92 22.56
N LYS A 127 -7.00 -5.58 21.65
CA LYS A 127 -7.33 -5.03 20.32
C LYS A 127 -8.47 -4.02 20.33
N GLU A 128 -9.30 -4.03 21.36
CA GLU A 128 -10.45 -3.16 21.47
C GLU A 128 -10.19 -2.01 22.45
N ALA A 129 -10.84 -0.87 22.19
CA ALA A 129 -10.77 0.27 23.10
C ALA A 129 -11.41 -0.06 24.42
N THR A 130 -10.75 0.30 25.52
CA THR A 130 -11.33 0.16 26.87
C THR A 130 -12.23 1.35 27.15
N ILE A 131 -13.47 1.06 27.55
CA ILE A 131 -14.46 2.06 27.93
C ILE A 131 -14.68 1.95 29.43
N ARG A 132 -14.44 3.05 30.16
CA ARG A 132 -14.72 3.16 31.60
C ARG A 132 -15.81 4.20 31.82
N ARG A 133 -16.78 3.83 32.64
CA ARG A 133 -17.77 4.75 33.13
C ARG A 133 -17.36 5.21 34.52
N SER A 134 -17.35 6.50 34.77
CA SER A 134 -17.11 7.09 36.07
C SER A 134 -18.18 8.13 36.42
N GLU A 135 -18.39 8.34 37.71
CA GLU A 135 -19.25 9.41 38.24
C GLU A 135 -18.33 10.48 38.79
N GLN A 136 -18.51 11.71 38.36
CA GLN A 136 -17.72 12.82 38.85
C GLN A 136 -18.38 13.40 40.10
N ALA A 137 -17.66 13.44 41.21
CA ALA A 137 -18.15 14.03 42.42
C ALA A 137 -18.59 15.49 42.23
N GLY A 138 -19.82 15.82 42.67
CA GLY A 138 -20.37 17.18 42.59
C GLY A 138 -21.00 17.54 41.23
N LYS A 139 -21.13 16.60 40.30
CA LYS A 139 -21.86 16.79 39.03
C LYS A 139 -22.88 15.67 38.82
N LEU A 140 -24.08 16.04 38.37
CA LEU A 140 -25.08 15.06 37.90
C LEU A 140 -24.70 14.59 36.52
N GLY A 141 -24.48 13.28 36.32
CA GLY A 141 -24.18 12.67 35.07
C GLY A 141 -23.04 11.66 35.12
N PHE A 142 -22.78 11.01 34.00
CA PHE A 142 -21.72 10.03 33.87
C PHE A 142 -20.65 10.56 32.92
N VAL A 143 -19.39 10.24 33.22
CA VAL A 143 -18.25 10.47 32.34
C VAL A 143 -17.83 9.13 31.77
N TRP A 144 -17.58 9.10 30.46
CA TRP A 144 -17.08 7.94 29.77
C TRP A 144 -15.65 8.23 29.33
N ASP A 145 -14.71 7.46 29.87
CA ASP A 145 -13.31 7.51 29.47
C ASP A 145 -13.06 6.40 28.45
N VAL A 146 -12.57 6.76 27.28
CA VAL A 146 -12.21 5.81 26.23
C VAL A 146 -10.71 5.92 25.97
N TYR A 147 -10.00 4.80 26.07
CA TYR A 147 -8.58 4.76 25.74
C TYR A 147 -8.23 3.49 24.98
N HIS A 148 -7.26 3.62 24.07
CA HIS A 148 -6.76 2.53 23.26
C HIS A 148 -5.27 2.74 23.02
N ASP A 149 -4.46 1.77 23.39
CA ASP A 149 -3.01 1.80 23.23
C ASP A 149 -2.58 0.84 22.14
N PHE A 150 -1.97 1.38 21.08
CA PHE A 150 -1.41 0.58 19.99
C PHE A 150 -0.14 1.24 19.46
N GLY A 151 0.74 0.41 18.91
CA GLY A 151 1.93 0.82 18.20
C GLY A 151 1.88 0.33 16.74
N ILE A 152 2.48 1.07 15.84
CA ILE A 152 2.62 0.68 14.44
C ILE A 152 4.11 0.61 14.12
N THR A 153 4.55 -0.53 13.61
CA THR A 153 5.93 -0.72 13.17
C THR A 153 5.99 -1.27 11.75
N VAL A 154 7.08 -0.95 11.05
CA VAL A 154 7.38 -1.59 9.76
C VAL A 154 8.23 -2.81 10.04
N LYS A 155 7.70 -3.99 9.71
CA LYS A 155 8.36 -5.27 9.92
C LYS A 155 9.35 -5.56 8.80
N HIS A 156 8.86 -5.59 7.57
CA HIS A 156 9.67 -5.91 6.40
C HIS A 156 9.49 -4.84 5.30
N PRO A 157 10.37 -3.84 5.24
CA PRO A 157 10.27 -2.76 4.24
C PRO A 157 10.50 -3.24 2.80
N GLN A 158 11.08 -4.43 2.60
CA GLN A 158 11.34 -5.03 1.30
C GLN A 158 10.06 -5.57 0.63
N THR A 159 8.99 -5.78 1.40
CA THR A 159 7.75 -6.43 0.93
C THR A 159 6.78 -5.47 0.25
N ILE A 160 7.14 -4.21 0.10
CA ILE A 160 6.32 -3.18 -0.56
C ILE A 160 7.14 -2.33 -1.52
N ILE A 161 6.60 -2.11 -2.71
CA ILE A 161 7.17 -1.25 -3.75
C ILE A 161 6.28 -0.04 -3.95
N ARG A 162 6.91 1.13 -4.07
CA ARG A 162 6.24 2.40 -4.34
C ARG A 162 6.41 2.79 -5.81
N ASN A 163 5.31 3.15 -6.46
CA ASN A 163 5.32 3.95 -7.67
C ASN A 163 5.00 5.41 -7.28
N PRO A 164 5.83 6.40 -7.67
CA PRO A 164 5.56 7.80 -7.35
C PRO A 164 4.24 8.33 -7.91
N GLY A 165 3.65 7.63 -8.88
CA GLY A 165 2.37 7.95 -9.47
C GLY A 165 2.40 9.16 -10.40
N VAL A 166 1.21 9.68 -10.70
CA VAL A 166 0.99 10.89 -11.49
C VAL A 166 -0.04 11.75 -10.81
N GLU A 167 -0.16 12.98 -11.27
CA GLU A 167 -1.26 13.86 -10.88
C GLU A 167 -2.61 13.25 -11.31
N ILE A 168 -3.58 13.28 -10.42
CA ILE A 168 -4.96 12.89 -10.69
C ILE A 168 -5.79 14.18 -10.70
N ASP A 169 -6.12 14.64 -11.90
CA ASP A 169 -7.04 15.75 -12.07
C ASP A 169 -8.45 15.20 -12.37
N MET A 170 -9.38 15.44 -11.44
CA MET A 170 -10.80 15.09 -11.55
C MET A 170 -11.66 16.35 -11.45
N SER A 171 -11.07 17.52 -11.63
CA SER A 171 -11.78 18.80 -11.65
C SER A 171 -12.36 19.06 -13.05
N GLU A 172 -13.56 18.55 -13.33
CA GLU A 172 -14.47 19.06 -14.36
C GLU A 172 -15.74 19.59 -13.73
#